data_08b2a5d9ed4cda4a1f151bcef6e9fc56
#
_entry.id   08b2a5d9ed4cda4a1f151bcef6e9fc56
#
_cell.length_a   1.000
_cell.length_b   1.000
_cell.length_c   1.000
_cell.angle_alpha   90.00
_cell.angle_beta   90.00
_cell.angle_gamma   90.00
#
_symmetry.space_group_name_H-M   'P 1'
#
loop_
_entity.id
_entity.type
_entity.pdbx_description
1 polymer ?
#
loop_
_entity_poly.entity_id
_entity_poly.type
_entity_poly.pdbx_seq_one_letter_code
_entity_poly.pdbx_strand_id
1 'polypeptide(L)'
;EENEIVKESFAEDADIDTSRLKQNLMAYQRAGVKYALNRRRVLIGDEMGLGKTVQALAACLLDGAFDSKKSGGVVVVCPASLKRNWYREVKLWLPDSINAVIIDGKKKSDYLGDVVIVNYDILESHLDALVERNFAGCIVDESHFVKNPTAKRTKSVTKLARSVKENGLILALTGTPIVNRPNELVSQLRVLNRLDEVFGGYWPFVKRYCAARKGQFGWDVSGSSNLDELNERLRASCYVRRLKKNVLADLPAKERRQLWLDASAEDFAKYQLAQDDVLAWLREQAKEVLINAGDDPDEQKAALLAWAKANSNNAEHLRRIATLRQLAGQAKVAPAIEWINRFLEESERKIVVFAHHVSVVDALAKAFGDSAVRISGSVALSKRQEAVDSFQNNKKTRVFVGNIDAAGVGITLTAASDVLFVEQGWTPAQHDQAEDRCHRIGQRDSVTAWYGLLGNSIDEEMTELIDKKRSVVTQVTNGEQGSSNAALIANLLEKVSV
;
A
#
# COMPACT_ATOMS: atom_id res chain seq x y z
N GLU A 1 13.67 -28.94 8.78
CA GLU A 1 12.74 -28.58 7.67
C GLU A 1 12.22 -27.14 7.81
N GLU A 2 11.55 -26.75 8.91
CA GLU A 2 11.09 -25.35 9.11
C GLU A 2 12.22 -24.32 9.07
N ASN A 3 13.37 -24.61 9.69
CA ASN A 3 14.55 -23.74 9.68
C ASN A 3 15.15 -23.57 8.27
N GLU A 4 15.03 -24.56 7.39
CA GLU A 4 15.48 -24.45 5.99
C GLU A 4 14.55 -23.57 5.18
N ILE A 5 13.24 -23.66 5.38
CA ILE A 5 12.24 -22.82 4.71
C ILE A 5 12.42 -21.36 5.12
N VAL A 6 12.65 -21.09 6.40
CA VAL A 6 12.96 -19.75 6.89
C VAL A 6 14.21 -19.20 6.20
N LYS A 7 15.27 -19.98 6.09
CA LYS A 7 16.49 -19.60 5.34
C LYS A 7 16.20 -19.32 3.86
N GLU A 8 15.41 -20.17 3.18
CA GLU A 8 14.98 -19.94 1.80
C GLU A 8 14.21 -18.61 1.65
N SER A 9 13.40 -18.25 2.65
CA SER A 9 12.63 -16.99 2.61
C SER A 9 13.48 -15.73 2.68
N PHE A 10 14.72 -15.84 3.12
CA PHE A 10 15.72 -14.77 3.17
C PHE A 10 16.77 -14.89 2.05
N ALA A 11 16.73 -15.94 1.23
CA ALA A 11 17.74 -16.18 0.21
C ALA A 11 17.81 -15.01 -0.79
N GLU A 12 19.04 -14.60 -1.10
CA GLU A 12 19.36 -13.50 -2.01
C GLU A 12 19.75 -13.98 -3.42
N ASP A 13 19.91 -15.31 -3.60
CA ASP A 13 20.09 -15.96 -4.89
C ASP A 13 19.60 -17.41 -4.84
N ALA A 14 19.32 -17.99 -6.02
CA ALA A 14 19.03 -19.38 -6.20
C ALA A 14 19.43 -19.84 -7.60
N ASP A 15 19.92 -21.08 -7.68
CA ASP A 15 20.19 -21.75 -8.95
C ASP A 15 18.86 -22.30 -9.50
N ILE A 16 18.39 -21.70 -10.60
CA ILE A 16 17.23 -22.12 -11.37
C ILE A 16 17.46 -21.83 -12.85
N ASP A 17 17.01 -22.71 -13.72
CA ASP A 17 17.06 -22.49 -15.16
C ASP A 17 16.00 -21.47 -15.59
N THR A 18 16.45 -20.32 -16.06
CA THR A 18 15.62 -19.22 -16.53
C THR A 18 15.67 -19.03 -18.06
N SER A 19 16.25 -19.97 -18.79
CA SER A 19 16.47 -19.89 -20.24
C SER A 19 15.18 -19.71 -21.07
N ARG A 20 14.03 -20.11 -20.51
CA ARG A 20 12.71 -19.91 -21.14
C ARG A 20 12.20 -18.45 -21.07
N LEU A 21 12.79 -17.61 -20.25
CA LEU A 21 12.44 -16.18 -20.16
C LEU A 21 13.18 -15.38 -21.25
N LYS A 22 12.56 -14.31 -21.73
CA LYS A 22 13.20 -13.39 -22.69
C LYS A 22 14.32 -12.56 -22.07
N GLN A 23 14.33 -12.38 -20.76
CA GLN A 23 15.31 -11.57 -20.04
C GLN A 23 15.81 -12.31 -18.79
N ASN A 24 16.99 -11.95 -18.32
CA ASN A 24 17.58 -12.51 -17.12
C ASN A 24 16.95 -11.95 -15.85
N LEU A 25 16.66 -12.82 -14.90
CA LEU A 25 16.27 -12.43 -13.55
C LEU A 25 17.48 -11.99 -12.73
N MET A 26 17.29 -11.01 -11.87
CA MET A 26 18.25 -10.69 -10.82
C MET A 26 18.36 -11.85 -9.83
N ALA A 27 19.48 -11.94 -9.11
CA ALA A 27 19.78 -13.00 -8.15
C ALA A 27 18.62 -13.24 -7.17
N TYR A 28 18.21 -12.20 -6.47
CA TYR A 28 17.11 -12.29 -5.50
C TYR A 28 15.76 -12.65 -6.14
N GLN A 29 15.53 -12.28 -7.41
CA GLN A 29 14.32 -12.68 -8.14
C GLN A 29 14.32 -14.19 -8.40
N ARG A 30 15.48 -14.77 -8.75
CA ARG A 30 15.64 -16.22 -8.88
C ARG A 30 15.30 -16.93 -7.56
N ALA A 31 15.79 -16.41 -6.44
CA ALA A 31 15.47 -16.95 -5.12
C ALA A 31 13.96 -16.88 -4.82
N GLY A 32 13.28 -15.78 -5.16
CA GLY A 32 11.83 -15.64 -5.00
C GLY A 32 11.03 -16.61 -5.85
N VAL A 33 11.46 -16.81 -7.10
CA VAL A 33 10.85 -17.78 -8.02
C VAL A 33 11.02 -19.20 -7.47
N LYS A 34 12.22 -19.58 -7.02
CA LYS A 34 12.47 -20.90 -6.42
C LYS A 34 11.59 -21.15 -5.20
N TYR A 35 11.50 -20.17 -4.30
CA TYR A 35 10.62 -20.23 -3.13
C TYR A 35 9.14 -20.43 -3.54
N ALA A 36 8.68 -19.69 -4.57
CA ALA A 36 7.31 -19.81 -5.07
C ALA A 36 7.02 -21.20 -5.66
N LEU A 37 7.96 -21.77 -6.40
CA LEU A 37 7.85 -23.12 -6.96
C LEU A 37 7.80 -24.19 -5.87
N ASN A 38 8.62 -24.04 -4.82
CA ASN A 38 8.67 -25.00 -3.71
C ASN A 38 7.42 -24.94 -2.82
N ARG A 39 6.89 -23.73 -2.55
CA ARG A 39 5.77 -23.52 -1.61
C ARG A 39 4.40 -23.49 -2.28
N ARG A 40 4.32 -23.20 -3.57
CA ARG A 40 3.14 -23.17 -4.46
C ARG A 40 2.06 -22.13 -4.07
N ARG A 41 1.88 -21.85 -2.79
CA ARG A 41 0.89 -20.92 -2.24
C ARG A 41 1.63 -19.88 -1.40
N VAL A 42 1.97 -18.74 -2.02
CA VAL A 42 2.97 -17.81 -1.49
C VAL A 42 2.47 -16.36 -1.50
N LEU A 43 2.73 -15.68 -0.40
CA LEU A 43 2.69 -14.22 -0.30
C LEU A 43 4.09 -13.67 -0.62
N ILE A 44 4.27 -13.12 -1.81
CA ILE A 44 5.49 -12.41 -2.21
C ILE A 44 5.38 -10.98 -1.71
N GLY A 45 5.98 -10.75 -0.56
CA GLY A 45 5.97 -9.47 0.15
C GLY A 45 7.21 -8.63 -0.07
N ASP A 46 7.99 -8.87 -1.12
CA ASP A 46 9.18 -8.09 -1.47
C ASP A 46 8.86 -6.61 -1.53
N GLU A 47 9.81 -5.78 -1.09
CA GLU A 47 9.66 -4.34 -1.11
C GLU A 47 9.27 -3.84 -2.51
N MET A 48 8.58 -2.71 -2.59
CA MET A 48 8.11 -2.18 -3.87
C MET A 48 9.28 -1.89 -4.82
N GLY A 49 9.07 -2.16 -6.11
CA GLY A 49 10.12 -1.98 -7.13
C GLY A 49 11.10 -3.15 -7.27
N LEU A 50 10.99 -4.22 -6.47
CA LEU A 50 11.82 -5.42 -6.60
C LEU A 50 11.32 -6.43 -7.65
N GLY A 51 10.36 -6.07 -8.49
CA GLY A 51 9.94 -6.92 -9.61
C GLY A 51 9.10 -8.14 -9.20
N LYS A 52 8.16 -7.98 -8.25
CA LYS A 52 7.22 -9.07 -7.87
C LYS A 52 6.43 -9.61 -9.06
N THR A 53 6.06 -8.74 -10.00
CA THR A 53 5.36 -9.11 -11.24
C THR A 53 6.14 -10.12 -12.06
N VAL A 54 7.41 -9.85 -12.31
CA VAL A 54 8.26 -10.77 -13.09
C VAL A 54 8.53 -12.07 -12.34
N GLN A 55 8.71 -12.03 -11.02
CA GLN A 55 8.86 -13.25 -10.22
C GLN A 55 7.64 -14.15 -10.34
N ALA A 56 6.42 -13.60 -10.28
CA ALA A 56 5.19 -14.36 -10.42
C ALA A 56 5.02 -14.95 -11.82
N LEU A 57 5.30 -14.17 -12.87
CA LEU A 57 5.25 -14.65 -14.26
C LEU A 57 6.29 -15.76 -14.52
N ALA A 58 7.51 -15.56 -14.04
CA ALA A 58 8.58 -16.55 -14.16
C ALA A 58 8.23 -17.87 -13.42
N ALA A 59 7.71 -17.79 -12.21
CA ALA A 59 7.26 -18.96 -11.47
C ALA A 59 6.19 -19.74 -12.26
N CYS A 60 5.20 -19.08 -12.81
CA CYS A 60 4.16 -19.73 -13.61
C CYS A 60 4.71 -20.35 -14.90
N LEU A 61 5.67 -19.69 -15.58
CA LEU A 61 6.32 -20.23 -16.78
C LEU A 61 7.13 -21.49 -16.47
N LEU A 62 7.94 -21.43 -15.42
CA LEU A 62 8.82 -22.54 -15.02
C LEU A 62 8.06 -23.71 -14.41
N ASP A 63 6.87 -23.46 -13.84
CA ASP A 63 5.93 -24.50 -13.38
C ASP A 63 5.18 -25.20 -14.52
N GLY A 64 5.34 -24.75 -15.77
CA GLY A 64 4.67 -25.35 -16.93
C GLY A 64 3.20 -24.93 -17.12
N ALA A 65 2.77 -23.83 -16.52
CA ALA A 65 1.39 -23.33 -16.62
C ALA A 65 0.94 -23.03 -18.07
N PHE A 66 1.89 -22.89 -18.99
CA PHE A 66 1.69 -22.55 -20.40
C PHE A 66 2.14 -23.66 -21.38
N ASP A 67 2.58 -24.84 -20.91
CA ASP A 67 3.22 -25.86 -21.77
C ASP A 67 2.24 -26.56 -22.71
N SER A 68 0.95 -26.50 -22.44
CA SER A 68 -0.09 -27.02 -23.32
C SER A 68 -1.43 -26.31 -23.10
N LYS A 69 -2.35 -26.42 -24.07
CA LYS A 69 -3.73 -25.95 -23.87
C LYS A 69 -4.44 -26.62 -22.70
N LYS A 70 -4.02 -27.83 -22.29
CA LYS A 70 -4.52 -28.56 -21.13
C LYS A 70 -3.95 -28.02 -19.79
N SER A 71 -2.86 -27.24 -19.84
CA SER A 71 -2.27 -26.65 -18.63
C SER A 71 -3.19 -25.63 -17.95
N GLY A 72 -4.12 -25.00 -18.70
CA GLY A 72 -5.15 -24.11 -18.17
C GLY A 72 -4.74 -22.62 -18.15
N GLY A 73 -3.45 -22.31 -18.23
CA GLY A 73 -2.96 -20.94 -18.19
C GLY A 73 -3.03 -20.31 -16.81
N VAL A 74 -2.95 -18.99 -16.75
CA VAL A 74 -2.86 -18.20 -15.51
C VAL A 74 -3.89 -17.08 -15.51
N VAL A 75 -4.58 -16.88 -14.40
CA VAL A 75 -5.40 -15.68 -14.17
C VAL A 75 -4.67 -14.68 -13.28
N VAL A 76 -4.70 -13.42 -13.68
CA VAL A 76 -4.13 -12.29 -12.92
C VAL A 76 -5.26 -11.38 -12.48
N VAL A 77 -5.44 -11.24 -11.17
CA VAL A 77 -6.36 -10.28 -10.56
C VAL A 77 -5.55 -9.09 -10.03
N CYS A 78 -5.81 -7.90 -10.55
CA CYS A 78 -5.04 -6.71 -10.22
C CYS A 78 -5.93 -5.46 -10.13
N PRO A 79 -5.43 -4.32 -9.60
CA PRO A 79 -6.10 -3.03 -9.75
C PRO A 79 -6.32 -2.65 -11.23
N ALA A 80 -7.41 -1.94 -11.53
CA ALA A 80 -7.77 -1.56 -12.90
C ALA A 80 -6.66 -0.80 -13.63
N SER A 81 -5.93 0.05 -12.91
CA SER A 81 -4.79 0.83 -13.42
C SER A 81 -3.59 -0.04 -13.85
N LEU A 82 -3.48 -1.26 -13.34
CA LEU A 82 -2.35 -2.16 -13.59
C LEU A 82 -2.57 -3.15 -14.72
N LYS A 83 -3.78 -3.32 -15.25
CA LYS A 83 -4.08 -4.31 -16.30
C LYS A 83 -3.15 -4.19 -17.51
N ARG A 84 -2.95 -2.96 -18.01
CA ARG A 84 -2.06 -2.71 -19.16
C ARG A 84 -0.59 -2.93 -18.82
N ASN A 85 -0.19 -2.61 -17.60
CA ASN A 85 1.15 -2.90 -17.13
C ASN A 85 1.41 -4.42 -17.10
N TRP A 86 0.50 -5.21 -16.55
CA TRP A 86 0.58 -6.68 -16.58
C TRP A 86 0.68 -7.21 -18.01
N TYR A 87 -0.11 -6.69 -18.93
CA TYR A 87 -0.04 -7.08 -20.34
C TYR A 87 1.35 -6.80 -20.95
N ARG A 88 1.93 -5.62 -20.67
CA ARG A 88 3.28 -5.25 -21.13
C ARG A 88 4.36 -6.16 -20.52
N GLU A 89 4.26 -6.45 -19.24
CA GLU A 89 5.19 -7.35 -18.54
C GLU A 89 5.15 -8.77 -19.11
N VAL A 90 3.97 -9.31 -19.42
CA VAL A 90 3.84 -10.59 -20.13
C VAL A 90 4.60 -10.55 -21.46
N LYS A 91 4.40 -9.52 -22.28
CA LYS A 91 5.10 -9.38 -23.59
C LYS A 91 6.61 -9.18 -23.45
N LEU A 92 7.04 -8.54 -22.36
CA LEU A 92 8.45 -8.25 -22.11
C LEU A 92 9.24 -9.50 -21.64
N TRP A 93 8.62 -10.33 -20.80
CA TRP A 93 9.31 -11.40 -20.08
C TRP A 93 9.03 -12.79 -20.59
N LEU A 94 7.80 -13.06 -21.09
CA LEU A 94 7.39 -14.39 -21.52
C LEU A 94 7.61 -14.59 -23.04
N PRO A 95 7.77 -15.84 -23.50
CA PRO A 95 7.86 -16.17 -24.93
C PRO A 95 6.70 -15.57 -25.76
N ASP A 96 6.94 -15.22 -27.02
CA ASP A 96 5.93 -14.62 -27.91
C ASP A 96 4.73 -15.55 -28.19
N SER A 97 4.92 -16.85 -28.02
CA SER A 97 3.86 -17.85 -28.13
C SER A 97 2.78 -17.74 -27.05
N ILE A 98 3.09 -17.07 -25.93
CA ILE A 98 2.15 -16.90 -24.80
C ILE A 98 1.27 -15.68 -25.05
N ASN A 99 -0.03 -15.94 -25.16
CA ASN A 99 -1.04 -14.92 -25.42
C ASN A 99 -1.66 -14.39 -24.12
N ALA A 100 -1.73 -13.05 -23.99
CA ALA A 100 -2.39 -12.38 -22.88
C ALA A 100 -3.68 -11.69 -23.36
N VAL A 101 -4.73 -11.79 -22.54
CA VAL A 101 -6.02 -11.15 -22.76
C VAL A 101 -6.39 -10.27 -21.59
N ILE A 102 -6.83 -9.05 -21.85
CA ILE A 102 -7.36 -8.14 -20.84
C ILE A 102 -8.88 -8.20 -20.88
N ILE A 103 -9.51 -8.52 -19.75
CA ILE A 103 -10.96 -8.40 -19.58
C ILE A 103 -11.31 -6.95 -19.28
N ASP A 104 -12.06 -6.30 -20.17
CA ASP A 104 -12.55 -4.94 -20.01
C ASP A 104 -14.07 -4.89 -19.92
N GLY A 105 -14.59 -4.15 -18.93
CA GLY A 105 -16.03 -4.02 -18.69
C GLY A 105 -16.68 -5.26 -18.05
N LYS A 106 -18.00 -5.24 -17.93
CA LYS A 106 -18.80 -6.30 -17.28
C LYS A 106 -19.46 -7.26 -18.26
N LYS A 107 -19.35 -7.01 -19.56
CA LYS A 107 -19.93 -7.87 -20.58
C LYS A 107 -19.07 -9.10 -20.82
N LYS A 108 -19.68 -10.17 -21.32
CA LYS A 108 -18.96 -11.40 -21.68
C LYS A 108 -17.75 -11.08 -22.56
N SER A 109 -16.60 -11.61 -22.19
CA SER A 109 -15.28 -11.37 -22.78
C SER A 109 -14.68 -12.66 -23.32
N ASP A 110 -13.62 -12.55 -24.11
CA ASP A 110 -12.81 -13.69 -24.46
C ASP A 110 -11.92 -14.08 -23.27
N TYR A 111 -12.03 -15.32 -22.85
CA TYR A 111 -11.23 -15.88 -21.74
C TYR A 111 -10.15 -16.86 -22.24
N LEU A 112 -9.91 -16.95 -23.55
CA LEU A 112 -9.08 -18.00 -24.16
C LEU A 112 -7.56 -17.69 -24.16
N GLY A 113 -7.12 -16.56 -23.57
CA GLY A 113 -5.70 -16.27 -23.43
C GLY A 113 -4.99 -17.24 -22.47
N ASP A 114 -3.69 -17.42 -22.66
CA ASP A 114 -2.82 -18.15 -21.74
C ASP A 114 -2.68 -17.39 -20.40
N VAL A 115 -2.65 -16.05 -20.47
CA VAL A 115 -2.73 -15.15 -19.32
C VAL A 115 -3.98 -14.31 -19.43
N VAL A 116 -4.91 -14.47 -18.49
CA VAL A 116 -6.16 -13.70 -18.43
C VAL A 116 -6.05 -12.65 -17.33
N ILE A 117 -6.13 -11.37 -17.69
CA ILE A 117 -5.94 -10.24 -16.77
C ILE A 117 -7.29 -9.59 -16.50
N VAL A 118 -7.69 -9.54 -15.23
CA VAL A 118 -8.97 -8.98 -14.78
C VAL A 118 -8.77 -8.07 -13.56
N ASN A 119 -9.57 -7.02 -13.42
CA ASN A 119 -9.50 -6.20 -12.21
C ASN A 119 -10.56 -6.55 -11.18
N TYR A 120 -10.28 -6.20 -9.94
CA TYR A 120 -11.13 -6.52 -8.77
C TYR A 120 -12.59 -6.12 -8.91
N ASP A 121 -12.88 -4.95 -9.53
CA ASP A 121 -14.22 -4.38 -9.55
C ASP A 121 -15.19 -5.09 -10.52
N ILE A 122 -14.64 -5.75 -11.54
CA ILE A 122 -15.44 -6.50 -12.52
C ILE A 122 -15.37 -8.01 -12.34
N LEU A 123 -14.47 -8.49 -11.47
CA LEU A 123 -14.22 -9.93 -11.27
C LEU A 123 -15.52 -10.72 -10.98
N GLU A 124 -16.43 -10.18 -10.14
CA GLU A 124 -17.68 -10.84 -9.79
C GLU A 124 -18.53 -11.17 -11.04
N SER A 125 -18.54 -10.26 -12.04
CA SER A 125 -19.31 -10.43 -13.27
C SER A 125 -18.77 -11.51 -14.23
N HIS A 126 -17.51 -11.92 -14.04
CA HIS A 126 -16.82 -12.91 -14.88
C HIS A 126 -16.48 -14.20 -14.12
N LEU A 127 -16.85 -14.26 -12.83
CA LEU A 127 -16.32 -15.25 -11.90
C LEU A 127 -16.62 -16.69 -12.34
N ASP A 128 -17.84 -16.99 -12.74
CA ASP A 128 -18.23 -18.37 -13.07
C ASP A 128 -17.47 -18.86 -14.32
N ALA A 129 -17.37 -18.03 -15.36
CA ALA A 129 -16.60 -18.37 -16.57
C ALA A 129 -15.10 -18.53 -16.27
N LEU A 130 -14.53 -17.73 -15.35
CA LEU A 130 -13.13 -17.87 -14.94
C LEU A 130 -12.89 -19.12 -14.08
N VAL A 131 -13.84 -19.48 -13.22
CA VAL A 131 -13.79 -20.71 -12.41
C VAL A 131 -13.84 -21.96 -13.31
N GLU A 132 -14.69 -21.97 -14.35
CA GLU A 132 -14.80 -23.08 -15.32
C GLU A 132 -13.50 -23.32 -16.11
N ARG A 133 -12.66 -22.30 -16.27
CA ARG A 133 -11.36 -22.42 -16.97
C ARG A 133 -10.36 -23.35 -16.26
N ASN A 134 -10.51 -23.58 -14.95
CA ASN A 134 -9.62 -24.45 -14.16
C ASN A 134 -8.13 -24.10 -14.37
N PHE A 135 -7.75 -22.89 -14.04
CA PHE A 135 -6.39 -22.35 -14.25
C PHE A 135 -5.31 -23.15 -13.53
N ALA A 136 -4.10 -23.20 -14.10
CA ALA A 136 -2.91 -23.73 -13.47
C ALA A 136 -2.28 -22.75 -12.46
N GLY A 137 -2.57 -21.45 -12.60
CA GLY A 137 -2.07 -20.43 -11.68
C GLY A 137 -3.06 -19.29 -11.47
N CYS A 138 -3.05 -18.73 -10.27
CA CYS A 138 -3.76 -17.50 -9.91
C CYS A 138 -2.79 -16.53 -9.25
N ILE A 139 -2.65 -15.35 -9.85
CA ILE A 139 -1.84 -14.26 -9.31
C ILE A 139 -2.80 -13.17 -8.82
N VAL A 140 -2.62 -12.75 -7.58
CA VAL A 140 -3.43 -11.71 -6.92
C VAL A 140 -2.52 -10.54 -6.59
N ASP A 141 -2.50 -9.54 -7.46
CA ASP A 141 -1.61 -8.39 -7.33
C ASP A 141 -2.22 -7.31 -6.44
N GLU A 142 -1.37 -6.63 -5.67
CA GLU A 142 -1.75 -5.74 -4.58
C GLU A 142 -2.77 -6.41 -3.64
N SER A 143 -2.41 -7.60 -3.16
CA SER A 143 -3.32 -8.47 -2.40
C SER A 143 -3.90 -7.85 -1.13
N HIS A 144 -3.37 -6.73 -0.66
CA HIS A 144 -3.99 -5.93 0.41
C HIS A 144 -5.39 -5.39 0.04
N PHE A 145 -5.77 -5.38 -1.24
CA PHE A 145 -7.13 -5.06 -1.67
C PHE A 145 -8.18 -6.07 -1.19
N VAL A 146 -7.78 -7.29 -0.84
CA VAL A 146 -8.67 -8.33 -0.28
C VAL A 146 -8.67 -8.39 1.25
N LYS A 147 -8.16 -7.38 1.94
CA LYS A 147 -8.06 -7.35 3.41
C LYS A 147 -9.41 -7.44 4.16
N ASN A 148 -10.51 -6.99 3.56
CA ASN A 148 -11.84 -7.07 4.16
C ASN A 148 -12.53 -8.39 3.79
N PRO A 149 -12.76 -9.31 4.74
CA PRO A 149 -13.32 -10.64 4.45
C PRO A 149 -14.78 -10.62 3.99
N THR A 150 -15.53 -9.56 4.28
CA THR A 150 -16.95 -9.45 3.90
C THR A 150 -17.16 -8.85 2.52
N ALA A 151 -16.13 -8.17 1.98
CA ALA A 151 -16.21 -7.51 0.68
C ALA A 151 -16.44 -8.53 -0.46
N LYS A 152 -17.28 -8.18 -1.42
CA LYS A 152 -17.58 -9.00 -2.60
C LYS A 152 -16.30 -9.40 -3.36
N ARG A 153 -15.39 -8.44 -3.58
CA ARG A 153 -14.09 -8.69 -4.24
C ARG A 153 -13.28 -9.78 -3.53
N THR A 154 -13.24 -9.78 -2.19
CA THR A 154 -12.53 -10.79 -1.41
C THR A 154 -13.13 -12.17 -1.56
N LYS A 155 -14.47 -12.27 -1.54
CA LYS A 155 -15.19 -13.54 -1.75
C LYS A 155 -14.93 -14.07 -3.16
N SER A 156 -15.00 -13.21 -4.18
CA SER A 156 -14.77 -13.58 -5.58
C SER A 156 -13.32 -14.05 -5.81
N VAL A 157 -12.32 -13.33 -5.30
CA VAL A 157 -10.92 -13.75 -5.38
C VAL A 157 -10.70 -15.09 -4.67
N THR A 158 -11.28 -15.28 -3.48
CA THR A 158 -11.14 -16.53 -2.73
C THR A 158 -11.78 -17.71 -3.49
N LYS A 159 -12.97 -17.53 -4.11
CA LYS A 159 -13.62 -18.56 -4.93
C LYS A 159 -12.77 -18.92 -6.14
N LEU A 160 -12.22 -17.90 -6.83
CA LEU A 160 -11.36 -18.10 -8.00
C LEU A 160 -10.04 -18.82 -7.62
N ALA A 161 -9.36 -18.37 -6.56
CA ALA A 161 -8.12 -19.01 -6.10
C ALA A 161 -8.33 -20.49 -5.71
N ARG A 162 -9.48 -20.83 -5.11
CA ARG A 162 -9.84 -22.21 -4.77
C ARG A 162 -10.20 -23.09 -5.97
N SER A 163 -10.53 -22.49 -7.12
CA SER A 163 -10.78 -23.23 -8.37
C SER A 163 -9.51 -23.53 -9.17
N VAL A 164 -8.35 -23.03 -8.73
CA VAL A 164 -7.06 -23.38 -9.33
C VAL A 164 -6.81 -24.89 -9.15
N LYS A 165 -6.20 -25.53 -10.14
CA LYS A 165 -5.80 -26.94 -10.08
C LYS A 165 -5.12 -27.27 -8.77
N GLU A 166 -5.27 -28.51 -8.28
CA GLU A 166 -4.77 -28.94 -6.97
C GLU A 166 -3.29 -28.60 -6.78
N ASN A 167 -2.47 -28.88 -7.78
CA ASN A 167 -1.04 -28.55 -7.79
C ASN A 167 -0.72 -27.19 -8.47
N GLY A 168 -1.69 -26.32 -8.65
CA GLY A 168 -1.47 -25.03 -9.27
C GLY A 168 -0.86 -23.99 -8.31
N LEU A 169 -0.29 -22.94 -8.89
CA LEU A 169 0.32 -21.85 -8.14
C LEU A 169 -0.73 -20.80 -7.71
N ILE A 170 -0.71 -20.40 -6.45
CA ILE A 170 -1.47 -19.24 -5.97
C ILE A 170 -0.49 -18.25 -5.38
N LEU A 171 -0.30 -17.12 -6.06
CA LEU A 171 0.69 -16.11 -5.71
C LEU A 171 -0.01 -14.79 -5.36
N ALA A 172 0.08 -14.38 -4.12
CA ALA A 172 -0.37 -13.08 -3.65
C ALA A 172 0.82 -12.12 -3.65
N LEU A 173 0.69 -10.98 -4.29
CA LEU A 173 1.77 -10.00 -4.42
C LEU A 173 1.39 -8.71 -3.71
N THR A 174 2.25 -8.21 -2.84
CA THR A 174 2.09 -6.87 -2.26
C THR A 174 3.38 -6.42 -1.58
N GLY A 175 3.76 -5.17 -1.76
CA GLY A 175 4.84 -4.56 -0.98
C GLY A 175 4.43 -4.23 0.47
N THR A 176 3.12 -4.25 0.73
CA THR A 176 2.51 -3.86 2.01
C THR A 176 1.45 -4.88 2.43
N PRO A 177 1.85 -6.09 2.86
CA PRO A 177 0.91 -7.16 3.24
C PRO A 177 -0.01 -6.76 4.39
N ILE A 178 0.46 -5.86 5.25
CA ILE A 178 -0.31 -5.22 6.31
C ILE A 178 -0.27 -3.73 6.07
N VAL A 179 -1.45 -3.12 5.98
CA VAL A 179 -1.59 -1.66 5.82
C VAL A 179 -1.72 -0.99 7.19
N ASN A 180 -2.47 -1.60 8.12
CA ASN A 180 -2.73 -1.06 9.45
C ASN A 180 -2.60 -2.09 10.60
N ARG A 181 -3.06 -3.33 10.42
CA ARG A 181 -3.27 -4.29 11.53
C ARG A 181 -3.04 -5.73 11.09
N PRO A 182 -2.56 -6.62 11.97
CA PRO A 182 -2.34 -8.04 11.65
C PRO A 182 -3.59 -8.77 11.14
N ASN A 183 -4.79 -8.39 11.59
CA ASN A 183 -6.06 -8.96 11.12
C ASN A 183 -6.25 -8.85 9.59
N GLU A 184 -5.59 -7.91 8.93
CA GLU A 184 -5.66 -7.76 7.47
C GLU A 184 -5.03 -8.93 6.70
N LEU A 185 -4.14 -9.70 7.35
CA LEU A 185 -3.55 -10.91 6.78
C LEU A 185 -4.54 -12.07 6.67
N VAL A 186 -5.54 -12.13 7.53
CA VAL A 186 -6.51 -13.25 7.58
C VAL A 186 -7.11 -13.55 6.21
N SER A 187 -7.55 -12.53 5.50
CA SER A 187 -8.16 -12.71 4.18
C SER A 187 -7.14 -13.13 3.13
N GLN A 188 -5.93 -12.59 3.17
CA GLN A 188 -4.84 -12.95 2.25
C GLN A 188 -4.42 -14.41 2.47
N LEU A 189 -4.29 -14.83 3.72
CA LEU A 189 -4.00 -16.24 4.09
C LEU A 189 -5.13 -17.18 3.68
N ARG A 190 -6.40 -16.74 3.70
CA ARG A 190 -7.54 -17.49 3.17
C ARG A 190 -7.46 -17.69 1.66
N VAL A 191 -7.10 -16.65 0.91
CA VAL A 191 -6.89 -16.75 -0.54
C VAL A 191 -5.80 -17.76 -0.84
N LEU A 192 -4.71 -17.77 -0.07
CA LEU A 192 -3.62 -18.73 -0.18
C LEU A 192 -3.96 -20.13 0.37
N ASN A 193 -5.11 -20.30 1.01
CA ASN A 193 -5.48 -21.53 1.73
C ASN A 193 -4.44 -21.93 2.81
N ARG A 194 -3.85 -20.92 3.50
CA ARG A 194 -2.84 -21.11 4.56
C ARG A 194 -3.34 -20.76 5.95
N LEU A 195 -4.52 -20.13 6.07
CA LEU A 195 -5.04 -19.71 7.37
C LEU A 195 -5.33 -20.89 8.30
N ASP A 196 -6.05 -21.89 7.79
CA ASP A 196 -6.45 -23.05 8.60
C ASP A 196 -5.26 -24.00 8.82
N GLU A 197 -4.47 -24.25 7.79
CA GLU A 197 -3.31 -25.15 7.83
C GLU A 197 -2.21 -24.65 8.79
N VAL A 198 -1.85 -23.36 8.71
CA VAL A 198 -0.72 -22.81 9.46
C VAL A 198 -1.13 -22.26 10.82
N PHE A 199 -2.31 -21.63 10.91
CA PHE A 199 -2.73 -20.88 12.09
C PHE A 199 -3.93 -21.47 12.81
N GLY A 200 -4.48 -22.60 12.33
CA GLY A 200 -5.65 -23.24 12.92
C GLY A 200 -6.96 -22.47 12.72
N GLY A 201 -6.97 -21.51 11.81
CA GLY A 201 -8.16 -20.74 11.44
C GLY A 201 -8.27 -19.35 12.04
N TYR A 202 -9.43 -18.72 11.86
CA TYR A 202 -9.66 -17.32 12.23
C TYR A 202 -9.48 -17.05 13.74
N TRP A 203 -10.16 -17.80 14.59
CA TRP A 203 -10.15 -17.53 16.02
C TRP A 203 -8.80 -17.76 16.70
N PRO A 204 -8.06 -18.85 16.44
CA PRO A 204 -6.70 -18.99 16.91
C PRO A 204 -5.80 -17.83 16.44
N PHE A 205 -5.89 -17.43 15.18
CA PHE A 205 -5.11 -16.32 14.63
C PHE A 205 -5.37 -15.00 15.39
N VAL A 206 -6.64 -14.56 15.47
CA VAL A 206 -6.95 -13.25 16.06
C VAL A 206 -6.71 -13.21 17.58
N LYS A 207 -6.95 -14.32 18.29
CA LYS A 207 -6.64 -14.41 19.72
C LYS A 207 -5.14 -14.30 19.98
N ARG A 208 -4.30 -14.91 19.12
CA ARG A 208 -2.86 -14.94 19.31
C ARG A 208 -2.18 -13.66 18.82
N TYR A 209 -2.60 -13.12 17.66
CA TYR A 209 -1.86 -12.05 16.98
C TYR A 209 -2.54 -10.69 16.94
N CYS A 210 -3.84 -10.61 17.27
CA CYS A 210 -4.61 -9.37 17.21
C CYS A 210 -5.02 -8.85 18.59
N ALA A 211 -4.42 -9.37 19.69
CA ALA A 211 -4.78 -9.01 21.05
C ALA A 211 -6.31 -9.00 21.29
N ALA A 212 -7.01 -10.01 20.75
CA ALA A 212 -8.48 -10.06 20.72
C ALA A 212 -9.08 -10.01 22.12
N ARG A 213 -10.01 -9.09 22.36
CA ARG A 213 -10.70 -8.89 23.64
C ARG A 213 -12.22 -8.89 23.44
N LYS A 214 -12.94 -9.49 24.39
CA LYS A 214 -14.41 -9.46 24.38
C LYS A 214 -14.87 -8.14 25.00
N GLY A 215 -15.47 -7.27 24.19
CA GLY A 215 -16.07 -6.01 24.63
C GLY A 215 -17.59 -6.11 24.76
N GLN A 216 -18.24 -5.02 25.12
CA GLN A 216 -19.68 -4.92 25.29
C GLN A 216 -20.45 -5.16 23.98
N PHE A 217 -19.87 -4.78 22.83
CA PHE A 217 -20.46 -4.88 21.50
C PHE A 217 -19.85 -5.99 20.62
N GLY A 218 -19.16 -6.98 21.22
CA GLY A 218 -18.53 -8.09 20.51
C GLY A 218 -17.01 -8.16 20.70
N TRP A 219 -16.33 -8.88 19.80
CA TRP A 219 -14.88 -9.03 19.88
C TRP A 219 -14.16 -7.87 19.21
N ASP A 220 -13.28 -7.19 19.93
CA ASP A 220 -12.30 -6.27 19.37
C ASP A 220 -11.07 -7.07 18.95
N VAL A 221 -10.77 -7.05 17.63
CA VAL A 221 -9.61 -7.71 17.01
C VAL A 221 -8.70 -6.68 16.33
N SER A 222 -8.76 -5.44 16.78
CA SER A 222 -8.02 -4.32 16.18
C SER A 222 -6.59 -4.16 16.73
N GLY A 223 -6.23 -4.91 17.76
CA GLY A 223 -4.91 -4.86 18.39
C GLY A 223 -3.84 -5.68 17.65
N SER A 224 -2.66 -5.76 18.27
CA SER A 224 -1.52 -6.54 17.81
C SER A 224 -0.81 -7.19 18.99
N SER A 225 -0.33 -8.44 18.81
CA SER A 225 0.42 -9.21 19.80
C SER A 225 1.25 -10.30 19.11
N ASN A 226 2.32 -10.74 19.73
CA ASN A 226 3.21 -11.83 19.27
C ASN A 226 3.66 -11.66 17.81
N LEU A 227 4.07 -10.45 17.41
CA LEU A 227 4.33 -10.09 16.01
C LEU A 227 5.56 -10.79 15.45
N ASP A 228 6.59 -11.03 16.28
CA ASP A 228 7.81 -11.74 15.87
C ASP A 228 7.49 -13.21 15.55
N GLU A 229 6.73 -13.87 16.42
CA GLU A 229 6.24 -15.24 16.16
C GLU A 229 5.38 -15.30 14.90
N LEU A 230 4.54 -14.28 14.66
CA LEU A 230 3.75 -14.19 13.45
C LEU A 230 4.64 -14.14 12.20
N ASN A 231 5.68 -13.30 12.23
CA ASN A 231 6.64 -13.19 11.13
C ASN A 231 7.37 -14.52 10.87
N GLU A 232 7.89 -15.16 11.91
CA GLU A 232 8.57 -16.45 11.80
C GLU A 232 7.67 -17.53 11.21
N ARG A 233 6.43 -17.67 11.69
CA ARG A 233 5.46 -18.64 11.18
C ARG A 233 5.05 -18.37 9.73
N LEU A 234 4.89 -17.11 9.35
CA LEU A 234 4.64 -16.72 7.95
C LEU A 234 5.81 -17.17 7.06
N ARG A 235 7.05 -16.86 7.45
CA ARG A 235 8.25 -17.21 6.69
C ARG A 235 8.48 -18.72 6.61
N ALA A 236 8.20 -19.44 7.68
CA ALA A 236 8.27 -20.90 7.72
C ALA A 236 7.21 -21.59 6.83
N SER A 237 6.20 -20.87 6.35
CA SER A 237 5.10 -21.47 5.60
C SER A 237 4.88 -20.94 4.19
N CYS A 238 4.72 -19.63 4.03
CA CYS A 238 4.22 -19.07 2.77
C CYS A 238 4.64 -17.63 2.47
N TYR A 239 5.59 -17.07 3.18
CA TYR A 239 5.94 -15.66 3.05
C TYR A 239 7.40 -15.45 2.70
N VAL A 240 7.66 -14.68 1.67
CA VAL A 240 8.99 -14.21 1.30
C VAL A 240 9.00 -12.69 1.23
N ARG A 241 10.00 -12.06 1.84
CA ARG A 241 10.19 -10.62 1.82
C ARG A 241 11.66 -10.26 1.85
N ARG A 242 12.09 -9.49 0.87
CA ARG A 242 13.40 -8.86 0.79
C ARG A 242 13.26 -7.35 0.77
N LEU A 243 14.25 -6.67 1.32
CA LEU A 243 14.34 -5.22 1.35
C LEU A 243 15.33 -4.77 0.28
N LYS A 244 15.06 -3.62 -0.36
CA LYS A 244 15.96 -3.03 -1.35
C LYS A 244 17.39 -2.86 -0.83
N LYS A 245 17.53 -2.41 0.43
CA LYS A 245 18.82 -2.22 1.09
C LYS A 245 19.70 -3.47 1.14
N ASN A 246 19.09 -4.66 1.07
CA ASN A 246 19.81 -5.93 1.15
C ASN A 246 20.18 -6.48 -0.24
N VAL A 247 19.31 -6.26 -1.24
CA VAL A 247 19.41 -6.96 -2.53
C VAL A 247 19.72 -6.05 -3.72
N LEU A 248 19.71 -4.74 -3.53
CA LEU A 248 20.05 -3.73 -4.54
C LEU A 248 21.11 -2.78 -3.98
N ALA A 249 22.35 -3.26 -3.87
CA ALA A 249 23.47 -2.47 -3.35
C ALA A 249 23.71 -1.18 -4.14
N ASP A 250 23.41 -1.17 -5.44
CA ASP A 250 23.61 -0.01 -6.33
C ASP A 250 22.43 0.97 -6.31
N LEU A 251 21.33 0.66 -5.61
CA LEU A 251 20.21 1.60 -5.51
C LEU A 251 20.58 2.70 -4.52
N PRO A 252 20.54 3.99 -4.93
CA PRO A 252 20.85 5.10 -4.04
C PRO A 252 19.97 5.13 -2.78
N ALA A 253 20.46 5.77 -1.73
CA ALA A 253 19.75 5.88 -0.45
C ALA A 253 18.40 6.59 -0.60
N LYS A 254 17.46 6.26 0.29
CA LYS A 254 16.19 6.97 0.45
C LYS A 254 16.14 7.57 1.85
N GLU A 255 15.92 8.87 1.91
CA GLU A 255 15.81 9.64 3.15
C GLU A 255 14.43 10.27 3.29
N ARG A 256 13.95 10.40 4.52
CA ARG A 256 12.72 11.13 4.86
C ARG A 256 13.07 12.34 5.70
N ARG A 257 12.56 13.50 5.31
CA ARG A 257 12.78 14.76 6.02
C ARG A 257 11.48 15.48 6.27
N GLN A 258 11.34 16.07 7.43
CA GLN A 258 10.24 16.98 7.73
C GLN A 258 10.56 18.37 7.13
N LEU A 259 9.53 18.99 6.58
CA LEU A 259 9.58 20.33 6.02
C LEU A 259 8.48 21.17 6.66
N TRP A 260 8.85 22.12 7.48
CA TRP A 260 7.88 23.05 8.08
C TRP A 260 7.46 24.08 7.03
N LEU A 261 6.14 24.19 6.82
CA LEU A 261 5.51 25.07 5.85
C LEU A 261 4.68 26.11 6.64
N ASP A 262 5.26 27.28 6.80
CA ASP A 262 4.65 28.37 7.57
C ASP A 262 3.54 29.05 6.73
N ALA A 263 2.30 28.85 7.13
CA ALA A 263 1.15 29.48 6.50
C ALA A 263 1.10 30.99 6.75
N SER A 264 0.38 31.73 5.90
CA SER A 264 0.09 33.12 6.17
C SER A 264 -0.68 33.26 7.50
N ALA A 265 -0.55 34.42 8.17
CA ALA A 265 -1.30 34.69 9.41
C ALA A 265 -2.81 34.55 9.22
N GLU A 266 -3.33 34.93 8.05
CA GLU A 266 -4.75 34.81 7.72
C GLU A 266 -5.18 33.32 7.58
N ASP A 267 -4.44 32.52 6.83
CA ASP A 267 -4.79 31.11 6.61
C ASP A 267 -4.60 30.28 7.87
N PHE A 268 -3.58 30.61 8.67
CA PHE A 268 -3.37 29.98 9.97
C PHE A 268 -4.49 30.34 10.95
N ALA A 269 -4.94 31.57 10.99
CA ALA A 269 -6.07 31.97 11.84
C ALA A 269 -7.38 31.25 11.45
N LYS A 270 -7.64 31.07 10.15
CA LYS A 270 -8.79 30.25 9.68
C LYS A 270 -8.70 28.81 10.16
N TYR A 271 -7.50 28.24 10.09
CA TYR A 271 -7.25 26.88 10.58
C TYR A 271 -7.46 26.79 12.10
N GLN A 272 -6.87 27.71 12.87
CA GLN A 272 -7.01 27.74 14.33
C GLN A 272 -8.46 27.84 14.79
N LEU A 273 -9.24 28.72 14.18
CA LEU A 273 -10.66 28.86 14.49
C LEU A 273 -11.42 27.53 14.30
N ALA A 274 -11.14 26.83 13.22
CA ALA A 274 -11.75 25.52 12.97
C ALA A 274 -11.25 24.44 13.96
N GLN A 275 -9.99 24.50 14.34
CA GLN A 275 -9.41 23.59 15.34
C GLN A 275 -10.06 23.81 16.71
N ASP A 276 -10.21 25.06 17.14
CA ASP A 276 -10.84 25.41 18.40
C ASP A 276 -12.32 24.97 18.46
N ASP A 277 -13.06 25.11 17.35
CA ASP A 277 -14.43 24.61 17.24
C ASP A 277 -14.49 23.07 17.40
N VAL A 278 -13.57 22.35 16.74
CA VAL A 278 -13.50 20.88 16.86
C VAL A 278 -13.12 20.46 18.28
N LEU A 279 -12.16 21.13 18.89
CA LEU A 279 -11.75 20.83 20.27
C LEU A 279 -12.87 21.11 21.28
N ALA A 280 -13.57 22.26 21.14
CA ALA A 280 -14.72 22.60 21.98
C ALA A 280 -15.85 21.55 21.84
N TRP A 281 -16.13 21.13 20.60
CA TRP A 281 -17.12 20.11 20.34
C TRP A 281 -16.72 18.74 20.93
N LEU A 282 -15.45 18.31 20.80
CA LEU A 282 -14.95 17.08 21.40
C LEU A 282 -15.04 17.11 22.95
N ARG A 283 -14.74 18.26 23.57
CA ARG A 283 -14.89 18.46 25.03
C ARG A 283 -16.32 18.20 25.47
N GLU A 284 -17.28 18.79 24.76
CA GLU A 284 -18.70 18.60 25.12
C GLU A 284 -19.13 17.14 24.94
N GLN A 285 -18.68 16.46 23.88
CA GLN A 285 -18.98 15.02 23.66
C GLN A 285 -18.34 14.12 24.72
N ALA A 286 -17.16 14.46 25.23
CA ALA A 286 -16.44 13.68 26.23
C ALA A 286 -16.78 14.08 27.68
N LYS A 287 -17.60 15.10 27.90
CA LYS A 287 -17.89 15.70 29.22
C LYS A 287 -18.37 14.70 30.28
N GLU A 288 -19.32 13.84 29.93
CA GLU A 288 -19.83 12.83 30.86
C GLU A 288 -18.76 11.80 31.23
N VAL A 289 -17.89 11.47 30.26
CA VAL A 289 -16.77 10.53 30.48
C VAL A 289 -15.74 11.12 31.44
N LEU A 290 -15.41 12.41 31.28
CA LEU A 290 -14.50 13.14 32.18
C LEU A 290 -15.06 13.27 33.58
N ILE A 291 -16.36 13.60 33.73
CA ILE A 291 -17.02 13.70 35.02
C ILE A 291 -16.99 12.36 35.75
N ASN A 292 -17.25 11.26 35.04
CA ASN A 292 -17.26 9.92 35.62
C ASN A 292 -15.86 9.36 35.97
N ALA A 293 -14.82 9.87 35.32
CA ALA A 293 -13.44 9.49 35.57
C ALA A 293 -12.81 10.18 36.84
N GLY A 294 -13.51 11.19 37.41
CA GLY A 294 -13.01 11.95 38.58
C GLY A 294 -11.85 12.88 38.22
N ASP A 295 -11.08 13.26 39.22
CA ASP A 295 -10.03 14.29 39.10
C ASP A 295 -8.62 13.68 38.87
N ASP A 296 -8.49 12.38 38.79
CA ASP A 296 -7.19 11.73 38.51
C ASP A 296 -6.85 11.83 37.00
N PRO A 297 -5.73 12.47 36.64
CA PRO A 297 -5.32 12.65 35.25
C PRO A 297 -5.11 11.33 34.52
N ASP A 298 -4.61 10.29 35.17
CA ASP A 298 -4.36 8.98 34.53
C ASP A 298 -5.68 8.24 34.27
N GLU A 299 -6.64 8.32 35.18
CA GLU A 299 -7.99 7.77 35.01
C GLU A 299 -8.75 8.52 33.90
N GLN A 300 -8.68 9.86 33.87
CA GLN A 300 -9.25 10.68 32.81
C GLN A 300 -8.67 10.32 31.45
N LYS A 301 -7.35 10.18 31.35
CA LYS A 301 -6.66 9.77 30.13
C LYS A 301 -7.08 8.38 29.66
N ALA A 302 -7.19 7.43 30.55
CA ALA A 302 -7.64 6.08 30.25
C ALA A 302 -9.11 6.04 29.76
N ALA A 303 -9.98 6.81 30.42
CA ALA A 303 -11.39 6.93 30.06
C ALA A 303 -11.59 7.61 28.69
N LEU A 304 -10.84 8.69 28.41
CA LEU A 304 -10.84 9.35 27.10
C LEU A 304 -10.34 8.45 25.97
N LEU A 305 -9.30 7.65 26.23
CA LEU A 305 -8.79 6.64 25.28
C LEU A 305 -9.84 5.57 24.97
N ALA A 306 -10.53 5.08 25.98
CA ALA A 306 -11.61 4.10 25.82
C ALA A 306 -12.78 4.69 25.01
N TRP A 307 -13.19 5.91 25.34
CA TRP A 307 -14.24 6.64 24.62
C TRP A 307 -13.86 6.92 23.17
N ALA A 308 -12.65 7.39 22.91
CA ALA A 308 -12.14 7.64 21.56
C ALA A 308 -12.12 6.36 20.71
N LYS A 309 -11.74 5.23 21.30
CA LYS A 309 -11.83 3.91 20.63
C LYS A 309 -13.26 3.53 20.27
N ALA A 310 -14.20 3.67 21.20
CA ALA A 310 -15.61 3.34 20.98
C ALA A 310 -16.24 4.22 19.87
N ASN A 311 -15.80 5.48 19.78
CA ASN A 311 -16.33 6.47 18.85
C ASN A 311 -15.46 6.68 17.59
N SER A 312 -14.40 5.91 17.39
CA SER A 312 -13.45 6.05 16.29
C SER A 312 -14.07 5.95 14.87
N ASN A 313 -15.22 5.32 14.74
CA ASN A 313 -15.99 5.18 13.49
C ASN A 313 -17.20 6.12 13.40
N ASN A 314 -17.36 7.07 14.34
CA ASN A 314 -18.44 8.02 14.28
C ASN A 314 -18.26 8.95 13.06
N ALA A 315 -19.29 9.04 12.23
CA ALA A 315 -19.24 9.80 10.98
C ALA A 315 -18.95 11.29 11.19
N GLU A 316 -19.46 11.89 12.27
CA GLU A 316 -19.23 13.29 12.59
C GLU A 316 -17.79 13.56 13.02
N HIS A 317 -17.18 12.66 13.84
CA HIS A 317 -15.77 12.74 14.18
C HIS A 317 -14.89 12.70 12.93
N LEU A 318 -15.15 11.74 12.04
CA LEU A 318 -14.39 11.59 10.80
C LEU A 318 -14.54 12.80 9.88
N ARG A 319 -15.75 13.37 9.80
CA ARG A 319 -16.02 14.58 8.99
C ARG A 319 -15.24 15.79 9.50
N ARG A 320 -15.24 16.03 10.82
CA ARG A 320 -14.53 17.17 11.44
C ARG A 320 -13.02 17.04 11.27
N ILE A 321 -12.46 15.85 11.49
CA ILE A 321 -11.04 15.57 11.24
C ILE A 321 -10.69 15.80 9.77
N ALA A 322 -11.53 15.34 8.84
CA ALA A 322 -11.31 15.55 7.40
C ALA A 322 -11.31 17.06 7.04
N THR A 323 -12.20 17.85 7.66
CA THR A 323 -12.24 19.30 7.47
C THR A 323 -10.96 19.98 7.98
N LEU A 324 -10.46 19.60 9.18
CA LEU A 324 -9.19 20.14 9.70
C LEU A 324 -8.01 19.81 8.78
N ARG A 325 -7.93 18.57 8.29
CA ARG A 325 -6.90 18.16 7.34
C ARG A 325 -6.96 18.95 6.04
N GLN A 326 -8.16 19.18 5.52
CA GLN A 326 -8.35 19.98 4.31
C GLN A 326 -7.88 21.41 4.49
N LEU A 327 -8.22 22.05 5.62
CA LEU A 327 -7.78 23.41 5.94
C LEU A 327 -6.27 23.49 6.14
N ALA A 328 -5.67 22.55 6.84
CA ALA A 328 -4.21 22.46 6.97
C ALA A 328 -3.53 22.30 5.60
N GLY A 329 -4.07 21.45 4.72
CA GLY A 329 -3.59 21.29 3.36
C GLY A 329 -3.68 22.59 2.55
N GLN A 330 -4.81 23.29 2.61
CA GLN A 330 -5.01 24.57 1.93
C GLN A 330 -4.05 25.66 2.45
N ALA A 331 -3.85 25.75 3.75
CA ALA A 331 -2.94 26.71 4.37
C ALA A 331 -1.48 26.48 3.93
N LYS A 332 -1.10 25.25 3.60
CA LYS A 332 0.25 24.89 3.12
C LYS A 332 0.47 25.13 1.62
N VAL A 333 -0.56 25.46 0.82
CA VAL A 333 -0.41 25.61 -0.64
C VAL A 333 0.58 26.72 -1.00
N ALA A 334 0.40 27.91 -0.47
CA ALA A 334 1.25 29.06 -0.79
C ALA A 334 2.73 28.84 -0.38
N PRO A 335 3.05 28.44 0.87
CA PRO A 335 4.42 28.16 1.25
C PRO A 335 5.03 26.95 0.52
N ALA A 336 4.23 25.96 0.13
CA ALA A 336 4.72 24.84 -0.69
C ALA A 336 5.10 25.31 -2.11
N ILE A 337 4.31 26.18 -2.73
CA ILE A 337 4.64 26.80 -4.04
C ILE A 337 5.93 27.61 -3.93
N GLU A 338 6.10 28.40 -2.89
CA GLU A 338 7.30 29.19 -2.67
C GLU A 338 8.53 28.27 -2.51
N TRP A 339 8.42 27.23 -1.71
CA TRP A 339 9.51 26.27 -1.53
C TRP A 339 9.86 25.52 -2.83
N ILE A 340 8.85 25.08 -3.60
CA ILE A 340 9.07 24.40 -4.89
C ILE A 340 9.73 25.36 -5.89
N ASN A 341 9.30 26.63 -5.97
CA ASN A 341 9.95 27.60 -6.86
C ASN A 341 11.42 27.77 -6.51
N ARG A 342 11.76 27.93 -5.24
CA ARG A 342 13.16 28.02 -4.78
C ARG A 342 13.94 26.74 -5.16
N PHE A 343 13.37 25.55 -4.93
CA PHE A 343 13.97 24.30 -5.35
C PHE A 343 14.26 24.24 -6.85
N LEU A 344 13.33 24.73 -7.69
CA LEU A 344 13.47 24.76 -9.15
C LEU A 344 14.51 25.80 -9.61
N GLU A 345 14.67 26.90 -8.90
CA GLU A 345 15.68 27.93 -9.18
C GLU A 345 17.08 27.45 -8.80
N GLU A 346 17.21 26.76 -7.68
CA GLU A 346 18.50 26.28 -7.15
C GLU A 346 19.00 24.98 -7.78
N SER A 347 18.17 24.27 -8.54
CA SER A 347 18.52 22.99 -9.14
C SER A 347 17.92 22.78 -10.52
N GLU A 348 18.55 21.95 -11.34
CA GLU A 348 18.00 21.45 -12.61
C GLU A 348 17.12 20.20 -12.41
N ARG A 349 16.93 19.75 -11.17
CA ARG A 349 16.18 18.52 -10.85
C ARG A 349 14.68 18.71 -11.03
N LYS A 350 13.99 17.59 -11.19
CA LYS A 350 12.53 17.49 -11.20
C LYS A 350 12.03 17.13 -9.82
N ILE A 351 10.78 17.48 -9.53
CA ILE A 351 10.14 17.18 -8.25
C ILE A 351 8.77 16.54 -8.47
N VAL A 352 8.47 15.54 -7.63
CA VAL A 352 7.14 14.94 -7.52
C VAL A 352 6.45 15.50 -6.29
N VAL A 353 5.23 15.99 -6.45
CA VAL A 353 4.43 16.60 -5.37
C VAL A 353 3.15 15.80 -5.18
N PHE A 354 2.92 15.32 -3.97
CA PHE A 354 1.71 14.61 -3.61
C PHE A 354 0.86 15.41 -2.61
N ALA A 355 -0.46 15.36 -2.84
CA ALA A 355 -1.44 15.84 -1.89
C ALA A 355 -2.63 14.86 -1.83
N HIS A 356 -3.46 14.99 -0.80
CA HIS A 356 -4.64 14.14 -0.61
C HIS A 356 -5.90 14.76 -1.20
N HIS A 357 -6.17 16.03 -0.91
CA HIS A 357 -7.35 16.72 -1.39
C HIS A 357 -7.17 17.24 -2.82
N VAL A 358 -8.18 17.01 -3.67
CA VAL A 358 -8.17 17.44 -5.09
C VAL A 358 -7.98 18.96 -5.23
N SER A 359 -8.58 19.75 -4.32
CA SER A 359 -8.43 21.22 -4.33
C SER A 359 -6.98 21.66 -4.14
N VAL A 360 -6.20 20.95 -3.30
CA VAL A 360 -4.77 21.22 -3.08
C VAL A 360 -3.96 20.81 -4.32
N VAL A 361 -4.23 19.62 -4.88
CA VAL A 361 -3.63 19.16 -6.13
C VAL A 361 -3.84 20.15 -7.28
N ASP A 362 -5.07 20.67 -7.41
CA ASP A 362 -5.43 21.61 -8.47
C ASP A 362 -4.76 22.97 -8.31
N ALA A 363 -4.70 23.48 -7.07
CA ALA A 363 -4.03 24.73 -6.76
C ALA A 363 -2.53 24.66 -7.07
N LEU A 364 -1.87 23.58 -6.65
CA LEU A 364 -0.45 23.34 -6.95
C LEU A 364 -0.19 23.20 -8.45
N ALA A 365 -0.98 22.37 -9.16
CA ALA A 365 -0.79 22.19 -10.60
C ALA A 365 -1.01 23.50 -11.40
N LYS A 366 -1.99 24.29 -11.01
CA LYS A 366 -2.27 25.60 -11.61
C LYS A 366 -1.10 26.58 -11.44
N ALA A 367 -0.46 26.57 -10.28
CA ALA A 367 0.65 27.50 -10.00
C ALA A 367 1.87 27.29 -10.92
N PHE A 368 2.12 26.05 -11.37
CA PHE A 368 3.26 25.73 -12.22
C PHE A 368 2.92 25.62 -13.72
N GLY A 369 1.64 25.68 -14.11
CA GLY A 369 1.20 25.75 -15.51
C GLY A 369 1.85 24.71 -16.40
N ASP A 370 2.45 25.14 -17.52
CA ASP A 370 3.06 24.27 -18.53
C ASP A 370 4.31 23.50 -18.03
N SER A 371 4.92 23.92 -16.93
CA SER A 371 6.02 23.18 -16.31
C SER A 371 5.56 22.02 -15.43
N ALA A 372 4.25 21.86 -15.23
CA ALA A 372 3.68 20.80 -14.43
C ALA A 372 2.81 19.84 -15.23
N VAL A 373 2.78 18.58 -14.80
CA VAL A 373 1.76 17.61 -15.18
C VAL A 373 0.94 17.22 -13.95
N ARG A 374 -0.35 16.93 -14.17
CA ARG A 374 -1.31 16.63 -13.11
C ARG A 374 -1.91 15.24 -13.31
N ILE A 375 -1.94 14.45 -12.21
CA ILE A 375 -2.69 13.19 -12.16
C ILE A 375 -3.63 13.17 -10.96
N SER A 376 -4.92 12.98 -11.23
CA SER A 376 -5.96 12.76 -10.22
C SER A 376 -6.85 11.59 -10.60
N GLY A 377 -7.75 11.18 -9.70
CA GLY A 377 -8.67 10.06 -9.93
C GLY A 377 -9.52 10.16 -11.20
N SER A 378 -9.89 11.38 -11.57
CA SER A 378 -10.73 11.68 -12.74
C SER A 378 -10.00 11.64 -14.11
N VAL A 379 -8.65 11.55 -14.12
CA VAL A 379 -7.87 11.56 -15.36
C VAL A 379 -7.93 10.17 -16.01
N ALA A 380 -8.29 10.12 -17.30
CA ALA A 380 -8.33 8.87 -18.08
C ALA A 380 -6.95 8.19 -18.14
N LEU A 381 -6.92 6.86 -18.20
CA LEU A 381 -5.67 6.08 -18.16
C LEU A 381 -4.68 6.43 -19.28
N SER A 382 -5.17 6.74 -20.51
CA SER A 382 -4.31 7.17 -21.63
C SER A 382 -3.61 8.50 -21.30
N LYS A 383 -4.35 9.48 -20.79
CA LYS A 383 -3.80 10.79 -20.42
C LYS A 383 -2.85 10.71 -19.22
N ARG A 384 -3.03 9.73 -18.33
CA ARG A 384 -2.06 9.49 -17.23
C ARG A 384 -0.71 9.04 -17.79
N GLN A 385 -0.70 8.16 -18.78
CA GLN A 385 0.54 7.72 -19.41
C GLN A 385 1.24 8.86 -20.15
N GLU A 386 0.50 9.68 -20.90
CA GLU A 386 1.05 10.87 -21.56
C GLU A 386 1.69 11.85 -20.57
N ALA A 387 1.04 12.07 -19.39
CA ALA A 387 1.59 12.90 -18.33
C ALA A 387 2.88 12.33 -17.75
N VAL A 388 2.93 11.01 -17.51
CA VAL A 388 4.15 10.32 -17.04
C VAL A 388 5.26 10.41 -18.07
N ASP A 389 4.97 10.15 -19.34
CA ASP A 389 5.96 10.20 -20.43
C ASP A 389 6.50 11.63 -20.61
N SER A 390 5.63 12.65 -20.51
CA SER A 390 6.06 14.05 -20.52
C SER A 390 6.97 14.38 -19.33
N PHE A 391 6.61 13.96 -18.12
CA PHE A 391 7.44 14.18 -16.95
C PHE A 391 8.79 13.47 -17.06
N GLN A 392 8.82 12.23 -17.56
CA GLN A 392 10.06 11.46 -17.68
C GLN A 392 11.01 12.06 -18.72
N ASN A 393 10.49 12.47 -19.89
CA ASN A 393 11.30 12.73 -21.08
C ASN A 393 11.44 14.22 -21.45
N ASN A 394 10.47 15.06 -21.06
CA ASN A 394 10.48 16.48 -21.42
C ASN A 394 11.20 17.32 -20.35
N LYS A 395 12.28 17.98 -20.70
CA LYS A 395 13.08 18.83 -19.79
C LYS A 395 12.27 20.04 -19.24
N LYS A 396 11.27 20.53 -19.99
CA LYS A 396 10.43 21.65 -19.55
C LYS A 396 9.42 21.23 -18.47
N THR A 397 9.00 19.97 -18.45
CA THR A 397 8.09 19.43 -17.45
C THR A 397 8.87 19.03 -16.21
N ARG A 398 8.95 19.91 -15.24
CA ARG A 398 9.78 19.75 -14.05
C ARG A 398 9.02 19.38 -12.78
N VAL A 399 7.72 19.63 -12.75
CA VAL A 399 6.87 19.34 -11.60
C VAL A 399 5.82 18.27 -11.97
N PHE A 400 5.73 17.24 -11.16
CA PHE A 400 4.64 16.26 -11.24
C PHE A 400 3.74 16.48 -10.04
N VAL A 401 2.46 16.76 -10.24
CA VAL A 401 1.49 16.94 -9.14
C VAL A 401 0.47 15.82 -9.19
N GLY A 402 0.33 15.09 -8.09
CA GLY A 402 -0.56 13.95 -8.02
C GLY A 402 -1.33 13.81 -6.72
N ASN A 403 -2.56 13.27 -6.83
CA ASN A 403 -3.25 12.77 -5.65
C ASN A 403 -2.57 11.48 -5.19
N ILE A 404 -2.27 11.38 -3.89
CA ILE A 404 -1.49 10.27 -3.32
C ILE A 404 -2.10 8.89 -3.62
N ASP A 405 -3.44 8.78 -3.62
CA ASP A 405 -4.13 7.53 -3.89
C ASP A 405 -4.18 7.19 -5.40
N ALA A 406 -4.36 8.21 -6.24
CA ALA A 406 -4.50 8.01 -7.69
C ALA A 406 -3.17 7.84 -8.42
N ALA A 407 -2.13 8.55 -7.98
CA ALA A 407 -0.80 8.53 -8.57
C ALA A 407 0.17 7.59 -7.84
N GLY A 408 -0.19 7.10 -6.67
CA GLY A 408 0.60 6.14 -5.90
C GLY A 408 0.69 4.74 -6.51
N VAL A 409 -0.06 4.40 -7.58
CA VAL A 409 -0.12 3.03 -8.11
C VAL A 409 0.24 2.98 -9.60
N GLY A 410 1.18 2.11 -9.96
CA GLY A 410 1.42 1.68 -11.35
C GLY A 410 2.20 2.60 -12.26
N ILE A 411 2.74 3.72 -11.79
CA ILE A 411 3.56 4.65 -12.59
C ILE A 411 5.03 4.64 -12.18
N THR A 412 5.91 5.09 -13.05
CA THR A 412 7.36 5.23 -12.82
C THR A 412 7.76 6.69 -12.96
N LEU A 413 8.42 7.26 -11.94
CA LEU A 413 8.81 8.67 -11.88
C LEU A 413 10.30 8.84 -11.53
N THR A 414 11.16 7.97 -12.08
CA THR A 414 12.61 7.94 -11.79
C THR A 414 13.37 9.15 -12.33
N ALA A 415 12.74 10.00 -13.13
CA ALA A 415 13.31 11.29 -13.54
C ALA A 415 13.42 12.31 -12.40
N ALA A 416 12.76 12.05 -11.26
CA ALA A 416 12.87 12.85 -10.06
C ALA A 416 13.54 12.05 -8.93
N SER A 417 14.30 12.75 -8.11
CA SER A 417 14.89 12.27 -6.86
C SER A 417 14.30 12.95 -5.63
N ASP A 418 13.43 13.92 -5.81
CA ASP A 418 12.76 14.63 -4.71
C ASP A 418 11.25 14.44 -4.79
N VAL A 419 10.67 14.06 -3.65
CA VAL A 419 9.23 13.85 -3.48
C VAL A 419 8.75 14.73 -2.34
N LEU A 420 7.77 15.60 -2.57
CA LEU A 420 7.15 16.44 -1.55
C LEU A 420 5.73 15.95 -1.27
N PHE A 421 5.43 15.60 -0.04
CA PHE A 421 4.09 15.39 0.46
C PHE A 421 3.59 16.69 1.11
N VAL A 422 2.77 17.46 0.41
CA VAL A 422 2.10 18.65 0.98
C VAL A 422 1.03 18.21 1.99
N GLU A 423 0.39 17.09 1.72
CA GLU A 423 -0.53 16.43 2.65
C GLU A 423 -0.13 14.96 2.80
N GLN A 424 -0.20 14.47 4.02
CA GLN A 424 0.09 13.07 4.32
C GLN A 424 -1.11 12.17 4.06
N GLY A 425 -0.87 10.91 3.66
CA GLY A 425 -1.87 9.85 3.62
C GLY A 425 -2.20 9.32 5.03
N TRP A 426 -3.17 8.41 5.11
CA TRP A 426 -3.59 7.80 6.38
C TRP A 426 -2.73 6.62 6.83
N THR A 427 -1.89 6.11 5.95
CA THR A 427 -1.13 4.88 6.21
C THR A 427 0.32 5.00 5.71
N PRO A 428 1.27 4.34 6.41
CA PRO A 428 2.65 4.24 5.94
C PRO A 428 2.74 3.67 4.52
N ALA A 429 1.87 2.71 4.20
CA ALA A 429 1.83 2.06 2.89
C ALA A 429 1.58 3.04 1.74
N GLN A 430 0.68 4.02 1.92
CA GLN A 430 0.44 5.06 0.90
C GLN A 430 1.71 5.88 0.63
N HIS A 431 2.45 6.25 1.69
CA HIS A 431 3.70 6.98 1.56
C HIS A 431 4.78 6.15 0.88
N ASP A 432 5.00 4.92 1.36
CA ASP A 432 5.99 4.00 0.81
C ASP A 432 5.73 3.73 -0.69
N GLN A 433 4.47 3.53 -1.07
CA GLN A 433 4.08 3.38 -2.47
C GLN A 433 4.37 4.61 -3.32
N ALA A 434 4.07 5.79 -2.81
CA ALA A 434 4.30 7.04 -3.51
C ALA A 434 5.80 7.35 -3.65
N GLU A 435 6.59 7.21 -2.59
CA GLU A 435 8.06 7.36 -2.61
C GLU A 435 8.71 6.40 -3.62
N ASP A 436 8.23 5.17 -3.67
CA ASP A 436 8.78 4.11 -4.51
C ASP A 436 8.43 4.27 -6.00
N ARG A 437 7.69 5.33 -6.38
CA ARG A 437 7.60 5.75 -7.80
C ARG A 437 8.91 6.38 -8.28
N CYS A 438 9.64 7.02 -7.38
CA CYS A 438 10.97 7.59 -7.64
C CYS A 438 12.10 6.63 -7.22
N HIS A 439 11.97 5.97 -6.06
CA HIS A 439 12.98 5.07 -5.49
C HIS A 439 12.83 3.62 -5.98
N ARG A 440 13.24 3.36 -7.21
CA ARG A 440 13.17 2.03 -7.84
C ARG A 440 14.29 1.81 -8.83
N ILE A 441 14.41 0.60 -9.36
CA ILE A 441 15.39 0.25 -10.40
C ILE A 441 15.34 1.29 -11.52
N GLY A 442 16.51 1.85 -11.86
CA GLY A 442 16.68 2.95 -12.83
C GLY A 442 16.86 4.32 -12.18
N GLN A 443 16.68 4.47 -10.87
CA GLN A 443 17.05 5.68 -10.14
C GLN A 443 18.58 5.77 -9.98
N ARG A 444 19.15 6.95 -10.24
CA ARG A 444 20.58 7.19 -10.17
C ARG A 444 20.99 8.08 -9.00
N ASP A 445 20.04 8.83 -8.45
CA ASP A 445 20.27 9.79 -7.38
C ASP A 445 19.61 9.35 -6.06
N SER A 446 20.16 9.77 -4.93
CA SER A 446 19.52 9.55 -3.63
C SER A 446 18.16 10.23 -3.59
N VAL A 447 17.13 9.47 -3.16
CA VAL A 447 15.76 9.97 -3.11
C VAL A 447 15.50 10.62 -1.76
N THR A 448 15.05 11.87 -1.77
CA THR A 448 14.60 12.59 -0.58
C THR A 448 13.09 12.76 -0.60
N ALA A 449 12.43 12.24 0.42
CA ALA A 449 11.00 12.43 0.65
C ALA A 449 10.79 13.52 1.71
N TRP A 450 10.23 14.64 1.29
CA TRP A 450 9.92 15.80 2.12
C TRP A 450 8.48 15.71 2.61
N TYR A 451 8.26 15.79 3.92
CA TYR A 451 6.93 15.79 4.52
C TYR A 451 6.58 17.20 4.99
N GLY A 452 5.70 17.87 4.26
CA GLY A 452 5.23 19.22 4.55
C GLY A 452 4.30 19.24 5.76
N LEU A 453 4.72 19.93 6.83
CA LEU A 453 4.00 20.02 8.10
C LEU A 453 3.62 21.47 8.38
N LEU A 454 2.40 21.70 8.82
CA LEU A 454 1.95 22.94 9.42
C LEU A 454 2.14 22.82 10.93
N GLY A 455 2.87 23.75 11.54
CA GLY A 455 3.12 23.75 12.99
C GLY A 455 1.83 24.02 13.79
N ASN A 456 1.73 23.45 14.98
CA ASN A 456 0.55 23.54 15.86
C ASN A 456 -0.76 23.13 15.18
N SER A 457 -0.70 22.08 14.37
CA SER A 457 -1.83 21.58 13.62
C SER A 457 -1.97 20.07 13.69
N ILE A 458 -3.04 19.54 13.10
CA ILE A 458 -3.31 18.09 12.99
C ILE A 458 -2.20 17.32 12.26
N ASP A 459 -1.30 17.99 11.53
CA ASP A 459 -0.20 17.34 10.83
C ASP A 459 0.80 16.67 11.79
N GLU A 460 0.99 17.25 12.99
CA GLU A 460 1.86 16.69 14.01
C GLU A 460 1.31 15.35 14.54
N GLU A 461 0.02 15.34 14.91
CA GLU A 461 -0.65 14.12 15.37
C GLU A 461 -0.74 13.04 14.28
N MET A 462 -0.91 13.46 13.02
CA MET A 462 -0.88 12.54 11.88
C MET A 462 0.50 11.91 11.69
N THR A 463 1.56 12.69 11.86
CA THR A 463 2.94 12.20 11.76
C THR A 463 3.20 11.14 12.83
N GLU A 464 2.89 11.41 14.09
CA GLU A 464 3.02 10.44 15.17
C GLU A 464 2.21 9.16 14.91
N LEU A 465 0.96 9.30 14.45
CA LEU A 465 0.11 8.16 14.12
C LEU A 465 0.73 7.29 13.03
N ILE A 466 1.31 7.89 12.00
CA ILE A 466 1.94 7.18 10.90
C ILE A 466 3.21 6.48 11.35
N ASP A 467 4.04 7.12 12.14
CA ASP A 467 5.28 6.55 12.67
C ASP A 467 4.98 5.35 13.58
N LYS A 468 3.99 5.49 14.43
CA LYS A 468 3.47 4.39 15.24
C LYS A 468 2.96 3.22 14.39
N LYS A 469 2.14 3.44 13.37
CA LYS A 469 1.68 2.40 12.45
C LYS A 469 2.85 1.75 11.68
N ARG A 470 3.85 2.55 11.32
CA ARG A 470 5.04 2.06 10.62
C ARG A 470 5.81 1.05 11.46
N SER A 471 5.99 1.30 12.76
CA SER A 471 6.69 0.37 13.65
C SER A 471 5.98 -0.98 13.76
N VAL A 472 4.66 -1.01 13.87
CA VAL A 472 3.87 -2.27 13.88
C VAL A 472 3.98 -3.02 12.56
N VAL A 473 3.86 -2.31 11.43
CA VAL A 473 4.00 -2.92 10.09
C VAL A 473 5.40 -3.50 9.92
N THR A 474 6.44 -2.77 10.32
CA THR A 474 7.84 -3.19 10.23
C THR A 474 8.10 -4.46 11.05
N GLN A 475 7.59 -4.53 12.27
CA GLN A 475 7.74 -5.70 13.13
C GLN A 475 7.14 -6.96 12.51
N VAL A 476 5.91 -6.88 11.99
CA VAL A 476 5.25 -8.05 11.37
C VAL A 476 5.89 -8.44 10.05
N THR A 477 6.24 -7.44 9.22
CA THR A 477 6.71 -7.72 7.86
C THR A 477 8.19 -8.03 7.77
N ASN A 478 9.01 -7.37 8.59
CA ASN A 478 10.46 -7.48 8.56
C ASN A 478 11.04 -8.29 9.72
N GLY A 479 10.28 -8.51 10.82
CA GLY A 479 10.77 -9.13 12.05
C GLY A 479 11.61 -8.19 12.92
N GLU A 480 11.47 -6.87 12.74
CA GLU A 480 12.18 -5.86 13.53
C GLU A 480 11.27 -5.36 14.67
N GLN A 481 11.83 -5.18 15.86
CA GLN A 481 11.06 -4.72 17.04
C GLN A 481 10.61 -3.26 16.87
N GLY A 482 9.35 -2.99 17.21
CA GLY A 482 8.75 -1.66 17.20
C GLY A 482 7.71 -1.48 18.31
N SER A 483 7.45 -0.26 18.76
CA SER A 483 6.50 0.05 19.83
C SER A 483 5.09 0.29 19.31
N SER A 484 4.05 -0.17 20.04
CA SER A 484 2.63 -0.17 19.64
C SER A 484 1.79 0.99 20.19
N ASN A 485 0.62 1.21 19.60
CA ASN A 485 -0.21 2.41 19.51
C ASN A 485 -1.49 2.49 20.28
N ALA A 486 -1.97 3.70 20.46
CA ALA A 486 -3.35 4.21 20.24
C ALA A 486 -3.35 5.73 20.42
N ALA A 487 -3.60 6.55 19.41
CA ALA A 487 -3.31 7.94 19.74
C ALA A 487 -3.90 9.14 18.97
N LEU A 488 -4.37 9.16 17.73
CA LEU A 488 -4.72 10.47 17.13
C LEU A 488 -5.84 11.19 17.89
N ILE A 489 -6.95 10.50 18.14
CA ILE A 489 -8.08 11.07 18.92
C ILE A 489 -7.67 11.27 20.37
N ALA A 490 -6.86 10.39 20.93
CA ALA A 490 -6.35 10.55 22.28
C ALA A 490 -5.39 11.74 22.41
N ASN A 491 -4.49 11.95 21.45
CA ASN A 491 -3.60 13.11 21.45
C ASN A 491 -4.39 14.44 21.26
N LEU A 492 -5.43 14.43 20.41
CA LEU A 492 -6.35 15.59 20.32
C LEU A 492 -7.12 15.80 21.64
N LEU A 493 -7.49 14.72 22.33
CA LEU A 493 -8.17 14.80 23.64
C LEU A 493 -7.23 15.18 24.78
N GLU A 494 -5.93 14.85 24.72
CA GLU A 494 -4.93 15.35 25.67
C GLU A 494 -4.80 16.88 25.61
N LYS A 495 -4.90 17.49 24.42
CA LYS A 495 -5.02 18.95 24.26
C LYS A 495 -6.35 19.52 24.83
N VAL A 496 -7.29 18.63 25.17
CA VAL A 496 -8.59 18.97 25.78
C VAL A 496 -8.54 18.95 27.31
N SER A 497 -7.57 18.26 27.90
CA SER A 497 -7.45 18.02 29.35
C SER A 497 -6.59 19.07 30.09
N VAL A 498 -6.10 20.13 29.42
CA VAL A 498 -5.32 21.23 30.02
C VAL A 498 -6.18 22.48 30.19
#